data_12300df7bb132f799095f7baa4d2bf7d
#
_entry.id   12300df7bb132f799095f7baa4d2bf7d
#
_cell.length_a   1.000
_cell.length_b   1.000
_cell.length_c   1.000
_cell.angle_alpha   90.00
_cell.angle_beta   90.00
_cell.angle_gamma   90.00
#
_symmetry.space_group_name_H-M   'P 1'
#
loop_
_entity.id
_entity.type
_entity.pdbx_description
1 polymer ?
#
loop_
_entity_poly.entity_id
_entity_poly.type
_entity_poly.pdbx_seq_one_letter_code
_entity_poly.pdbx_strand_id
1 'polypeptide(L)'
;MPVVTLTPTLLAEACSQLSRRVKAGGFTPSIIIGIQHGGAEVARRMRNDFSEADYCEVRLSRPGTEQKSNGLTHRLLRSMHIWLCNVLRIVESRVNEWRSKGKEPVRIGDIRLPDDVASRLKELGEKATVLLVDDAIDTGATIQQARLQLLEQFPDITLRVAVITVTIPHPICDADFCLYHNRTLCRFPWSNDYR
;
A
#
# COMPACT_ATOMS: atom_id res chain seq x y z
N MET A 1 -8.87 18.47 -4.09
CA MET A 1 -8.09 17.34 -3.51
C MET A 1 -6.72 17.90 -3.17
N PRO A 2 -6.31 17.87 -1.91
CA PRO A 2 -4.95 18.26 -1.54
C PRO A 2 -3.93 17.25 -2.08
N VAL A 3 -2.75 17.73 -2.46
CA VAL A 3 -1.60 16.91 -2.86
C VAL A 3 -0.47 17.19 -1.89
N VAL A 4 -0.05 16.17 -1.16
CA VAL A 4 1.06 16.23 -0.20
C VAL A 4 2.29 15.61 -0.85
N THR A 5 3.39 16.35 -0.93
CA THR A 5 4.67 15.80 -1.39
C THR A 5 5.46 15.28 -0.19
N LEU A 6 5.72 13.98 -0.19
CA LEU A 6 6.49 13.30 0.85
C LEU A 6 7.96 13.25 0.41
N THR A 7 8.78 14.17 0.95
CA THR A 7 10.24 14.04 0.83
C THR A 7 10.72 12.80 1.61
N PRO A 8 11.95 12.32 1.41
CA PRO A 8 12.48 11.18 2.19
C PRO A 8 12.35 11.35 3.70
N THR A 9 12.55 12.58 4.21
CA THR A 9 12.39 12.91 5.64
C THR A 9 10.92 12.87 6.06
N LEU A 10 10.03 13.53 5.30
CA LEU A 10 8.59 13.53 5.59
C LEU A 10 7.98 12.13 5.47
N LEU A 11 8.49 11.29 4.55
CA LEU A 11 8.09 9.90 4.45
C LEU A 11 8.49 9.10 5.70
N ALA A 12 9.72 9.31 6.20
CA ALA A 12 10.16 8.64 7.43
C ALA A 12 9.28 9.04 8.62
N GLU A 13 8.96 10.33 8.75
CA GLU A 13 8.03 10.83 9.77
C GLU A 13 6.64 10.24 9.62
N ALA A 14 6.11 10.17 8.39
CA ALA A 14 4.81 9.57 8.10
C ALA A 14 4.79 8.09 8.48
N CYS A 15 5.82 7.31 8.14
CA CYS A 15 5.92 5.89 8.53
C CYS A 15 5.94 5.74 10.07
N SER A 16 6.70 6.57 10.78
CA SER A 16 6.75 6.55 12.25
C SER A 16 5.39 6.96 12.87
N GLN A 17 4.68 7.93 12.26
CA GLN A 17 3.33 8.28 12.70
C GLN A 17 2.33 7.14 12.45
N LEU A 18 2.44 6.44 11.31
CA LEU A 18 1.61 5.28 11.01
C LEU A 18 1.86 4.15 12.00
N SER A 19 3.13 3.84 12.31
CA SER A 19 3.50 2.88 13.36
C SER A 19 2.90 3.22 14.71
N ARG A 20 2.92 4.51 15.10
CA ARG A 20 2.29 4.97 16.33
C ARG A 20 0.78 4.77 16.33
N ARG A 21 0.09 4.98 15.20
CA ARG A 21 -1.34 4.70 15.06
C ARG A 21 -1.66 3.21 15.22
N VAL A 22 -0.84 2.35 14.62
CA VAL A 22 -0.97 0.89 14.79
C VAL A 22 -0.85 0.50 16.27
N LYS A 23 0.19 0.97 16.97
CA LYS A 23 0.38 0.72 18.40
C LYS A 23 -0.76 1.29 19.27
N ALA A 24 -1.20 2.52 18.99
CA ALA A 24 -2.31 3.16 19.69
C ALA A 24 -3.65 2.42 19.49
N GLY A 25 -3.82 1.74 18.34
CA GLY A 25 -4.94 0.85 18.08
C GLY A 25 -4.84 -0.52 18.78
N GLY A 26 -3.82 -0.72 19.62
CA GLY A 26 -3.62 -1.97 20.37
C GLY A 26 -3.14 -3.13 19.51
N PHE A 27 -2.58 -2.85 18.30
CA PHE A 27 -2.12 -3.90 17.38
C PHE A 27 -0.59 -3.98 17.39
N THR A 28 -0.08 -5.17 17.72
CA THR A 28 1.35 -5.49 17.64
C THR A 28 1.53 -6.62 16.64
N PRO A 29 2.10 -6.35 15.46
CA PRO A 29 2.29 -7.37 14.44
C PRO A 29 3.41 -8.33 14.85
N SER A 30 3.20 -9.63 14.63
CA SER A 30 4.26 -10.64 14.59
C SER A 30 4.94 -10.70 13.22
N ILE A 31 4.21 -10.29 12.16
CA ILE A 31 4.73 -10.28 10.79
C ILE A 31 4.24 -9.02 10.07
N ILE A 32 5.13 -8.33 9.37
CA ILE A 32 4.83 -7.19 8.50
C ILE A 32 5.04 -7.61 7.05
N ILE A 33 4.01 -7.48 6.22
CA ILE A 33 4.05 -7.81 4.81
C ILE A 33 3.89 -6.52 3.99
N GLY A 34 4.92 -6.14 3.26
CA GLY A 34 4.89 -4.98 2.36
C GLY A 34 4.51 -5.36 0.93
N ILE A 35 3.53 -4.68 0.34
CA ILE A 35 3.19 -4.87 -1.08
C ILE A 35 4.16 -4.08 -1.95
N GLN A 36 4.83 -4.75 -2.92
CA GLN A 36 5.76 -4.07 -3.84
C GLN A 36 5.01 -3.12 -4.80
N HIS A 37 5.54 -1.90 -5.15
CA HIS A 37 6.84 -1.39 -4.71
C HIS A 37 6.73 -0.41 -3.54
N GLY A 38 5.73 0.46 -3.51
CA GLY A 38 5.61 1.54 -2.52
C GLY A 38 5.33 1.01 -1.11
N GLY A 39 4.45 0.03 -0.98
CA GLY A 39 4.14 -0.58 0.31
C GLY A 39 5.32 -1.27 0.96
N ALA A 40 6.20 -1.91 0.17
CA ALA A 40 7.44 -2.50 0.68
C ALA A 40 8.37 -1.44 1.30
N GLU A 41 8.48 -0.27 0.67
CA GLU A 41 9.30 0.85 1.19
C GLU A 41 8.72 1.41 2.50
N VAL A 42 7.39 1.52 2.59
CA VAL A 42 6.70 1.95 3.82
C VAL A 42 6.90 0.91 4.92
N ALA A 43 6.63 -0.36 4.63
CA ALA A 43 6.74 -1.48 5.58
C ALA A 43 8.16 -1.62 6.13
N ARG A 44 9.18 -1.49 5.28
CA ARG A 44 10.59 -1.55 5.67
C ARG A 44 10.96 -0.45 6.68
N ARG A 45 10.41 0.76 6.52
CA ARG A 45 10.60 1.85 7.48
C ARG A 45 9.87 1.59 8.78
N MET A 46 8.63 1.07 8.72
CA MET A 46 7.83 0.73 9.89
C MET A 46 8.45 -0.39 10.72
N ARG A 47 9.20 -1.31 10.09
CA ARG A 47 9.91 -2.41 10.79
C ARG A 47 10.79 -1.91 11.94
N ASN A 48 11.37 -0.73 11.83
CA ASN A 48 12.21 -0.15 12.90
C ASN A 48 11.43 0.09 14.20
N ASP A 49 10.11 0.31 14.09
CA ASP A 49 9.23 0.53 15.24
C ASP A 49 8.65 -0.79 15.80
N PHE A 50 8.84 -1.92 15.09
CA PHE A 50 8.35 -3.26 15.43
C PHE A 50 9.48 -4.29 15.30
N SER A 51 10.52 -4.13 16.12
CA SER A 51 11.77 -4.93 16.05
C SER A 51 11.57 -6.44 16.20
N GLU A 52 10.50 -6.85 16.90
CA GLU A 52 10.16 -8.26 17.11
C GLU A 52 9.36 -8.88 15.96
N ALA A 53 8.91 -8.06 14.99
CA ALA A 53 8.14 -8.54 13.86
C ALA A 53 9.04 -9.04 12.74
N ASP A 54 8.71 -10.22 12.20
CA ASP A 54 9.28 -10.68 10.95
C ASP A 54 8.81 -9.78 9.80
N TYR A 55 9.60 -9.71 8.74
CA TYR A 55 9.32 -8.85 7.61
C TYR A 55 9.50 -9.57 6.28
N CYS A 56 8.53 -9.40 5.39
CA CYS A 56 8.70 -9.81 3.99
C CYS A 56 8.01 -8.84 3.02
N GLU A 57 8.36 -8.99 1.75
CA GLU A 57 7.75 -8.27 0.63
C GLU A 57 7.02 -9.25 -0.28
N VAL A 58 5.86 -8.83 -0.76
CA VAL A 58 5.09 -9.62 -1.72
C VAL A 58 4.86 -8.83 -3.00
N ARG A 59 4.95 -9.51 -4.12
CA ARG A 59 4.64 -8.95 -5.42
C ARG A 59 3.27 -9.42 -5.87
N LEU A 60 2.40 -8.48 -6.16
CA LEU A 60 1.10 -8.73 -6.78
C LEU A 60 1.19 -8.34 -8.26
N SER A 61 1.44 -9.31 -9.12
CA SER A 61 1.49 -9.08 -10.56
C SER A 61 0.09 -9.03 -11.14
N ARG A 62 -0.30 -7.91 -11.75
CA ARG A 62 -1.53 -7.88 -12.56
C ARG A 62 -1.26 -8.64 -13.87
N PRO A 63 -2.07 -9.64 -14.25
CA PRO A 63 -1.97 -10.26 -15.56
C PRO A 63 -2.10 -9.17 -16.64
N GLY A 64 -1.11 -9.03 -17.52
CA GLY A 64 -1.15 -8.10 -18.64
C GLY A 64 -0.58 -6.70 -18.40
N THR A 65 -0.03 -6.39 -17.25
CA THR A 65 0.67 -5.13 -17.01
C THR A 65 2.18 -5.34 -16.93
N GLU A 66 2.78 -5.84 -17.99
CA GLU A 66 4.15 -5.42 -18.30
C GLU A 66 4.07 -3.95 -18.69
N GLN A 67 4.16 -3.10 -17.68
CA GLN A 67 4.26 -1.68 -17.89
C GLN A 67 5.60 -1.42 -18.57
N LYS A 68 5.57 -1.36 -19.92
CA LYS A 68 6.60 -0.67 -20.67
C LYS A 68 6.61 0.74 -20.10
N SER A 69 7.49 1.01 -19.16
CA SER A 69 7.81 2.36 -18.72
C SER A 69 8.45 3.04 -19.93
N ASN A 70 7.61 3.68 -20.75
CA ASN A 70 8.10 4.51 -21.83
C ASN A 70 8.87 5.65 -21.17
N GLY A 71 10.19 5.61 -21.21
CA GLY A 71 11.07 6.65 -20.66
C GLY A 71 10.74 8.06 -21.16
N LEU A 72 9.98 8.17 -22.25
CA LEU A 72 9.42 9.39 -22.80
C LEU A 72 8.35 10.02 -21.87
N THR A 73 7.44 9.23 -21.31
CA THR A 73 6.39 9.74 -20.39
C THR A 73 6.98 10.26 -19.08
N HIS A 74 7.99 9.55 -18.56
CA HIS A 74 8.72 9.96 -17.35
C HIS A 74 9.47 11.28 -17.58
N ARG A 75 10.09 11.44 -18.76
CA ARG A 75 10.82 12.65 -19.13
C ARG A 75 9.87 13.85 -19.36
N LEU A 76 8.70 13.60 -19.94
CA LEU A 76 7.66 14.61 -20.16
C LEU A 76 7.06 15.12 -18.84
N LEU A 77 6.68 14.21 -17.94
CA LEU A 77 6.13 14.56 -16.62
C LEU A 77 7.13 15.33 -15.75
N ARG A 78 8.42 15.04 -15.91
CA ARG A 78 9.49 15.75 -15.19
C ARG A 78 9.74 17.18 -15.69
N SER A 79 9.42 17.47 -16.96
CA SER A 79 9.53 18.82 -17.55
C SER A 79 8.29 19.68 -17.33
N MET A 80 7.15 19.07 -16.99
CA MET A 80 5.88 19.78 -16.80
C MET A 80 5.85 20.54 -15.47
N HIS A 81 5.16 21.68 -15.45
CA HIS A 81 4.97 22.46 -14.22
C HIS A 81 4.23 21.62 -13.16
N ILE A 82 4.66 21.72 -11.90
CA ILE A 82 4.15 20.89 -10.78
C ILE A 82 2.63 20.99 -10.61
N TRP A 83 2.06 22.18 -10.91
CA TRP A 83 0.61 22.38 -10.92
C TRP A 83 -0.10 21.49 -11.93
N LEU A 84 0.45 21.33 -13.14
CA LEU A 84 -0.14 20.49 -14.18
C LEU A 84 -0.07 18.99 -13.80
N CYS A 85 1.03 18.58 -13.17
CA CYS A 85 1.15 17.22 -12.60
C CYS A 85 0.10 16.97 -11.52
N ASN A 86 -0.18 17.96 -10.66
CA ASN A 86 -1.23 17.85 -9.65
C ASN A 86 -2.63 17.72 -10.29
N VAL A 87 -2.92 18.51 -11.33
CA VAL A 87 -4.20 18.42 -12.07
C VAL A 87 -4.37 17.05 -12.71
N LEU A 88 -3.34 16.55 -13.40
CA LEU A 88 -3.37 15.21 -14.01
C LEU A 88 -3.61 14.11 -12.98
N ARG A 89 -2.93 14.17 -11.83
CA ARG A 89 -3.10 13.22 -10.72
C ARG A 89 -4.53 13.25 -10.16
N ILE A 90 -5.12 14.44 -10.01
CA ILE A 90 -6.51 14.60 -9.57
C ILE A 90 -7.48 14.03 -10.61
N VAL A 91 -7.25 14.30 -11.90
CA VAL A 91 -8.09 13.76 -12.99
C VAL A 91 -7.98 12.24 -13.03
N GLU A 92 -6.78 11.68 -12.96
CA GLU A 92 -6.55 10.24 -12.93
C GLU A 92 -7.28 9.58 -11.75
N SER A 93 -7.17 10.15 -10.54
CA SER A 93 -7.88 9.67 -9.36
C SER A 93 -9.41 9.69 -9.56
N ARG A 94 -9.97 10.75 -10.18
CA ARG A 94 -11.42 10.84 -10.49
C ARG A 94 -11.86 9.83 -11.54
N VAL A 95 -11.06 9.63 -12.57
CA VAL A 95 -11.34 8.62 -13.60
C VAL A 95 -11.30 7.21 -13.00
N ASN A 96 -10.34 6.93 -12.12
CA ASN A 96 -10.25 5.65 -11.42
C ASN A 96 -11.44 5.44 -10.47
N GLU A 97 -11.87 6.47 -9.73
CA GLU A 97 -13.09 6.45 -8.91
C GLU A 97 -14.34 6.14 -9.76
N TRP A 98 -14.46 6.76 -10.93
CA TRP A 98 -15.58 6.51 -11.83
C TRP A 98 -15.54 5.10 -12.46
N ARG A 99 -14.35 4.65 -12.86
CA ARG A 99 -14.14 3.31 -13.45
C ARG A 99 -14.33 2.16 -12.46
N SER A 100 -14.12 2.39 -11.16
CA SER A 100 -14.31 1.37 -10.12
C SER A 100 -15.78 1.12 -9.78
N LYS A 101 -16.67 2.06 -10.10
CA LYS A 101 -18.11 1.90 -9.88
C LYS A 101 -18.67 0.84 -10.85
N GLY A 102 -18.87 -0.39 -10.35
CA GLY A 102 -19.57 -1.46 -11.09
C GLY A 102 -18.68 -2.46 -11.83
N LYS A 103 -17.37 -2.49 -11.57
CA LYS A 103 -16.49 -3.55 -12.10
C LYS A 103 -16.10 -4.52 -11.00
N GLU A 104 -16.16 -5.82 -11.32
CA GLU A 104 -15.55 -6.85 -10.48
C GLU A 104 -14.04 -6.56 -10.34
N PRO A 105 -13.46 -6.83 -9.15
CA PRO A 105 -12.05 -6.62 -8.93
C PRO A 105 -11.23 -7.48 -9.91
N VAL A 106 -10.34 -6.83 -10.65
CA VAL A 106 -9.42 -7.51 -11.57
C VAL A 106 -8.59 -8.51 -10.76
N ARG A 107 -8.62 -9.78 -11.16
CA ARG A 107 -7.83 -10.83 -10.52
C ARG A 107 -6.35 -10.45 -10.60
N ILE A 108 -5.73 -10.30 -9.46
CA ILE A 108 -4.30 -10.03 -9.30
C ILE A 108 -3.61 -11.39 -9.14
N GLY A 109 -2.36 -11.51 -9.57
CA GLY A 109 -1.61 -12.77 -9.43
C GLY A 109 -1.49 -13.27 -7.99
N ASP A 110 -1.13 -14.54 -7.84
CA ASP A 110 -1.07 -15.19 -6.54
C ASP A 110 0.03 -14.60 -5.64
N ILE A 111 -0.31 -14.39 -4.37
CA ILE A 111 0.66 -14.03 -3.34
C ILE A 111 1.54 -15.25 -3.05
N ARG A 112 2.84 -15.05 -3.17
CA ARG A 112 3.84 -16.03 -2.72
C ARG A 112 4.62 -15.43 -1.58
N LEU A 113 4.47 -16.02 -0.41
CA LEU A 113 5.30 -15.70 0.74
C LEU A 113 6.63 -16.49 0.67
N PRO A 114 7.72 -15.92 1.21
CA PRO A 114 8.92 -16.69 1.49
C PRO A 114 8.61 -17.90 2.41
N ASP A 115 9.31 -19.01 2.20
CA ASP A 115 9.02 -20.27 2.90
C ASP A 115 9.20 -20.16 4.42
N ASP A 116 10.14 -19.37 4.88
CA ASP A 116 10.39 -19.08 6.30
C ASP A 116 9.20 -18.32 6.92
N VAL A 117 8.68 -17.31 6.23
CA VAL A 117 7.51 -16.55 6.69
C VAL A 117 6.25 -17.42 6.68
N ALA A 118 6.04 -18.21 5.63
CA ALA A 118 4.90 -19.12 5.55
C ALA A 118 4.94 -20.17 6.66
N SER A 119 6.12 -20.71 6.98
CA SER A 119 6.34 -21.65 8.08
C SER A 119 6.06 -20.98 9.43
N ARG A 120 6.52 -19.75 9.61
CA ARG A 120 6.30 -18.96 10.82
C ARG A 120 4.82 -18.67 11.06
N LEU A 121 4.06 -18.34 10.00
CA LEU A 121 2.61 -18.15 10.10
C LEU A 121 1.90 -19.43 10.55
N LYS A 122 2.29 -20.60 10.01
CA LYS A 122 1.72 -21.89 10.41
C LYS A 122 2.05 -22.24 11.87
N GLU A 123 3.29 -21.97 12.31
CA GLU A 123 3.72 -22.19 13.69
C GLU A 123 2.94 -21.35 14.70
N LEU A 124 2.71 -20.06 14.38
CA LEU A 124 1.99 -19.14 15.24
C LEU A 124 0.47 -19.42 15.26
N GLY A 125 -0.11 -19.89 14.15
CA GLY A 125 -1.54 -20.17 14.02
C GLY A 125 -2.40 -18.98 14.44
N GLU A 126 -3.36 -19.18 15.34
CA GLU A 126 -4.27 -18.12 15.87
C GLU A 126 -3.54 -16.96 16.57
N LYS A 127 -2.29 -17.14 16.98
CA LYS A 127 -1.48 -16.08 17.58
C LYS A 127 -0.80 -15.19 16.55
N ALA A 128 -0.86 -15.56 15.27
CA ALA A 128 -0.25 -14.78 14.20
C ALA A 128 -1.01 -13.48 13.99
N THR A 129 -0.32 -12.36 14.16
CA THR A 129 -0.81 -11.01 13.88
C THR A 129 -0.05 -10.46 12.68
N VAL A 130 -0.76 -10.24 11.58
CA VAL A 130 -0.18 -9.79 10.31
C VAL A 130 -0.56 -8.34 10.01
N LEU A 131 0.42 -7.49 9.77
CA LEU A 131 0.23 -6.14 9.27
C LEU A 131 0.54 -6.11 7.77
N LEU A 132 -0.50 -6.00 6.94
CA LEU A 132 -0.36 -5.81 5.50
C LEU A 132 -0.20 -4.31 5.21
N VAL A 133 0.88 -3.94 4.54
CA VAL A 133 1.26 -2.54 4.34
C VAL A 133 1.33 -2.20 2.86
N ASP A 134 0.69 -1.08 2.50
CA ASP A 134 0.84 -0.44 1.17
C ASP A 134 1.08 1.07 1.34
N ASP A 135 1.47 1.75 0.27
CA ASP A 135 1.65 3.20 0.30
C ASP A 135 0.31 3.94 0.17
N ALA A 136 -0.57 3.46 -0.70
CA ALA A 136 -1.85 4.10 -0.97
C ALA A 136 -2.95 3.10 -1.32
N ILE A 137 -4.15 3.37 -0.86
CA ILE A 137 -5.37 2.72 -1.34
C ILE A 137 -6.10 3.66 -2.29
N ASP A 138 -6.18 3.26 -3.57
CA ASP A 138 -7.07 3.89 -4.55
C ASP A 138 -8.43 3.17 -4.53
N THR A 139 -8.62 2.16 -5.38
CA THR A 139 -9.86 1.39 -5.38
C THR A 139 -9.96 0.38 -4.25
N GLY A 140 -8.84 -0.01 -3.66
CA GLY A 140 -8.74 -1.06 -2.64
C GLY A 140 -8.68 -2.49 -3.20
N ALA A 141 -8.75 -2.66 -4.52
CA ALA A 141 -8.76 -4.00 -5.14
C ALA A 141 -7.49 -4.82 -4.85
N THR A 142 -6.32 -4.18 -4.85
CA THR A 142 -5.04 -4.82 -4.53
C THR A 142 -5.03 -5.36 -3.10
N ILE A 143 -5.41 -4.50 -2.16
CA ILE A 143 -5.47 -4.85 -0.73
C ILE A 143 -6.49 -5.95 -0.48
N GLN A 144 -7.68 -5.85 -1.09
CA GLN A 144 -8.73 -6.86 -0.93
C GLN A 144 -8.26 -8.23 -1.41
N GLN A 145 -7.64 -8.31 -2.58
CA GLN A 145 -7.14 -9.57 -3.10
C GLN A 145 -5.99 -10.14 -2.27
N ALA A 146 -5.07 -9.27 -1.83
CA ALA A 146 -4.00 -9.67 -0.93
C ALA A 146 -4.56 -10.26 0.37
N ARG A 147 -5.53 -9.58 0.96
CA ARG A 147 -6.21 -10.02 2.18
C ARG A 147 -6.91 -11.36 1.99
N LEU A 148 -7.69 -11.51 0.92
CA LEU A 148 -8.41 -12.75 0.64
C LEU A 148 -7.46 -13.93 0.47
N GLN A 149 -6.39 -13.78 -0.32
CA GLN A 149 -5.41 -14.84 -0.55
C GLN A 149 -4.63 -15.22 0.72
N LEU A 150 -4.28 -14.23 1.55
CA LEU A 150 -3.62 -14.51 2.82
C LEU A 150 -4.53 -15.26 3.80
N LEU A 151 -5.80 -14.87 3.89
CA LEU A 151 -6.78 -15.54 4.76
C LEU A 151 -7.19 -16.92 4.23
N GLU A 152 -7.16 -17.14 2.90
CA GLU A 152 -7.37 -18.46 2.30
C GLU A 152 -6.23 -19.42 2.63
N GLN A 153 -4.97 -18.93 2.59
CA GLN A 153 -3.79 -19.74 2.91
C GLN A 153 -3.58 -19.94 4.44
N PHE A 154 -3.98 -18.95 5.22
CA PHE A 154 -3.78 -18.89 6.67
C PHE A 154 -5.07 -18.36 7.35
N PRO A 155 -6.10 -19.21 7.52
CA PRO A 155 -7.42 -18.78 7.98
C PRO A 155 -7.43 -18.25 9.42
N ASP A 156 -6.49 -18.68 10.24
CA ASP A 156 -6.47 -18.40 11.69
C ASP A 156 -5.71 -17.12 12.05
N ILE A 157 -5.13 -16.40 11.07
CA ILE A 157 -4.36 -15.18 11.36
C ILE A 157 -5.26 -13.98 11.66
N THR A 158 -4.80 -13.10 12.54
CA THR A 158 -5.38 -11.76 12.68
C THR A 158 -4.67 -10.81 11.72
N LEU A 159 -5.38 -10.35 10.66
CA LEU A 159 -4.82 -9.48 9.62
C LEU A 159 -5.38 -8.07 9.73
N ARG A 160 -4.49 -7.07 9.77
CA ARG A 160 -4.81 -5.64 9.69
C ARG A 160 -4.06 -4.99 8.54
N VAL A 161 -4.62 -3.89 8.02
CA VAL A 161 -4.10 -3.14 6.89
C VAL A 161 -3.65 -1.75 7.32
N ALA A 162 -2.44 -1.36 6.92
CA ALA A 162 -1.90 -0.02 7.17
C ALA A 162 -1.43 0.63 5.87
N VAL A 163 -1.83 1.91 5.65
CA VAL A 163 -1.40 2.69 4.49
C VAL A 163 -1.12 4.14 4.85
N ILE A 164 -0.34 4.84 4.03
CA ILE A 164 -0.13 6.28 4.21
C ILE A 164 -1.39 7.06 3.82
N THR A 165 -2.06 6.71 2.72
CA THR A 165 -3.23 7.45 2.23
C THR A 165 -4.31 6.57 1.65
N VAL A 166 -5.58 7.00 1.85
CA VAL A 166 -6.75 6.48 1.12
C VAL A 166 -7.27 7.59 0.23
N THR A 167 -7.21 7.40 -1.08
CA THR A 167 -7.43 8.45 -2.08
C THR A 167 -8.90 8.67 -2.44
N ILE A 168 -9.75 7.66 -2.24
CA ILE A 168 -11.20 7.75 -2.53
C ILE A 168 -12.03 7.51 -1.26
N PRO A 169 -13.28 8.04 -1.20
CA PRO A 169 -14.11 7.98 0.01
C PRO A 169 -14.58 6.57 0.37
N HIS A 170 -14.81 5.71 -0.63
CA HIS A 170 -15.39 4.38 -0.45
C HIS A 170 -14.62 3.37 -1.29
N PRO A 171 -13.42 2.95 -0.85
CA PRO A 171 -12.68 1.88 -1.51
C PRO A 171 -13.40 0.54 -1.27
N ILE A 172 -13.12 -0.45 -2.14
CA ILE A 172 -13.66 -1.82 -2.01
C ILE A 172 -13.14 -2.47 -0.71
N CYS A 173 -11.89 -2.16 -0.35
CA CYS A 173 -11.29 -2.54 0.93
C CYS A 173 -10.62 -1.30 1.53
N ASP A 174 -10.98 -0.97 2.75
CA ASP A 174 -10.40 0.16 3.48
C ASP A 174 -9.22 -0.30 4.35
N ALA A 175 -8.45 0.67 4.87
CA ALA A 175 -7.37 0.43 5.79
C ALA A 175 -7.86 0.48 7.25
N ASP A 176 -7.31 -0.40 8.10
CA ASP A 176 -7.50 -0.32 9.54
C ASP A 176 -6.74 0.89 10.13
N PHE A 177 -5.58 1.20 9.52
CA PHE A 177 -4.72 2.31 9.93
C PHE A 177 -4.30 3.14 8.71
N CYS A 178 -4.55 4.43 8.75
CA CYS A 178 -4.24 5.35 7.67
C CYS A 178 -3.87 6.73 8.22
N LEU A 179 -2.98 7.47 7.57
CA LEU A 179 -2.64 8.84 7.97
C LEU A 179 -3.53 9.86 7.30
N TYR A 180 -3.70 9.73 5.98
CA TYR A 180 -4.44 10.70 5.18
C TYR A 180 -5.69 10.06 4.59
N HIS A 181 -6.83 10.61 4.98
CA HIS A 181 -8.14 10.25 4.44
C HIS A 181 -8.67 11.36 3.53
N ASN A 182 -9.91 11.20 3.05
CA ASN A 182 -10.69 12.23 2.39
C ASN A 182 -10.03 12.82 1.15
N ARG A 183 -9.62 11.95 0.22
CA ARG A 183 -9.12 12.35 -1.10
C ARG A 183 -7.80 13.13 -1.04
N THR A 184 -6.96 12.88 -0.06
CA THR A 184 -5.61 13.39 -0.03
C THR A 184 -4.72 12.51 -0.90
N LEU A 185 -4.10 13.11 -1.92
CA LEU A 185 -3.15 12.44 -2.78
C LEU A 185 -1.73 12.66 -2.25
N CYS A 186 -0.94 11.60 -2.17
CA CYS A 186 0.46 11.70 -1.79
C CYS A 186 1.36 11.56 -3.02
N ARG A 187 2.39 12.42 -3.12
CA ARG A 187 3.50 12.25 -4.05
C ARG A 187 4.65 11.65 -3.28
N PHE A 188 4.96 10.40 -3.60
CA PHE A 188 6.04 9.65 -2.98
C PHE A 188 7.36 9.84 -3.72
N PRO A 189 8.53 9.56 -3.09
CA PRO A 189 9.84 9.64 -3.74
C PRO A 189 9.98 8.76 -4.98
N TRP A 190 9.20 7.71 -5.09
CA TRP A 190 9.14 6.81 -6.25
C TRP A 190 8.08 7.19 -7.29
N SER A 191 7.34 8.27 -7.07
CA SER A 191 6.35 8.76 -8.05
C SER A 191 7.06 9.34 -9.28
N ASN A 192 6.48 9.12 -10.45
CA ASN A 192 7.05 9.55 -11.73
C ASN A 192 7.25 11.08 -11.84
N ASP A 193 6.49 11.86 -11.09
CA ASP A 193 6.51 13.33 -11.04
C ASP A 193 7.20 13.88 -9.78
N TYR A 194 7.92 13.04 -9.04
CA TYR A 194 8.69 13.46 -7.87
C TYR A 194 9.92 14.30 -8.28
N ARG A 195 10.14 15.42 -7.59
CA ARG A 195 11.26 16.35 -7.80
C ARG A 195 11.85 16.78 -6.47
#